data_acc1c206150372bddc5c572c19710b40
#
_entry.id   acc1c206150372bddc5c572c19710b40
#
_cell.length_a   1.000
_cell.length_b   1.000
_cell.length_c   1.000
_cell.angle_alpha   90.00
_cell.angle_beta   90.00
_cell.angle_gamma   90.00
#
_symmetry.space_group_name_H-M   'P 1'
#
loop_
_entity.id
_entity.type
_entity.pdbx_description
1 polymer ?
#
loop_
_entity_poly.entity_id
_entity_poly.type
_entity_poly.pdbx_seq_one_letter_code
_entity_poly.pdbx_strand_id
1 'polypeptide(L)'
;MSRSYSQDFRIELYKRDPSNLGVALGIACVEANLPAKYVAPALNVSRMTIHGWFRGSAIRLKNRQLVVALIRIIKEDKEKGILPAKSVADAKAWLRSVSEIN
;
A
#
# COMPACT_ATOMS: atom_id res chain seq x y z
N MET A 1 -10.10 -6.50 15.34
CA MET A 1 -9.05 -6.46 14.33
C MET A 1 -8.32 -5.12 14.40
N SER A 2 -7.02 -5.13 14.59
CA SER A 2 -6.26 -3.88 14.64
C SER A 2 -6.15 -3.27 13.25
N ARG A 3 -6.21 -1.94 13.18
CA ARG A 3 -6.08 -1.21 11.92
C ARG A 3 -4.73 -0.51 11.88
N SER A 4 -4.04 -0.62 10.74
CA SER A 4 -2.71 -0.03 10.55
C SER A 4 -2.74 1.47 10.33
N TYR A 5 -3.91 2.05 10.02
CA TYR A 5 -4.04 3.46 9.69
C TYR A 5 -5.11 4.10 10.57
N SER A 6 -4.83 5.34 11.02
CA SER A 6 -5.78 6.08 11.85
C SER A 6 -7.05 6.43 11.07
N GLN A 7 -8.14 6.68 11.80
CA GLN A 7 -9.39 7.11 11.19
C GLN A 7 -9.22 8.43 10.43
N ASP A 8 -8.51 9.39 11.03
CA ASP A 8 -8.28 10.69 10.40
C ASP A 8 -7.52 10.54 9.08
N PHE A 9 -6.48 9.70 9.07
CA PHE A 9 -5.72 9.45 7.86
C PHE A 9 -6.63 8.87 6.76
N ARG A 10 -7.47 7.89 7.12
CA ARG A 10 -8.36 7.25 6.15
C ARG A 10 -9.38 8.22 5.59
N ILE A 11 -9.95 9.07 6.43
CA ILE A 11 -10.93 10.09 5.99
C ILE A 11 -10.27 11.01 4.97
N GLU A 12 -9.07 11.52 5.26
CA GLU A 12 -8.36 12.40 4.34
C GLU A 12 -8.02 11.70 3.03
N LEU A 13 -7.55 10.46 3.10
CA LEU A 13 -7.19 9.68 1.92
C LEU A 13 -8.38 9.50 0.97
N TYR A 14 -9.55 9.15 1.53
CA TYR A 14 -10.73 8.87 0.71
C TYR A 14 -11.35 10.12 0.09
N LYS A 15 -10.94 11.31 0.52
CA LYS A 15 -11.35 12.56 -0.11
C LYS A 15 -10.52 12.88 -1.36
N ARG A 16 -9.38 12.21 -1.55
CA ARG A 16 -8.47 12.48 -2.66
C ARG A 16 -8.92 11.73 -3.91
N ASP A 17 -8.39 12.19 -5.06
CA ASP A 17 -8.71 11.61 -6.36
C ASP A 17 -8.13 10.20 -6.50
N PRO A 18 -8.97 9.15 -6.57
CA PRO A 18 -8.49 7.78 -6.66
C PRO A 18 -7.85 7.44 -8.01
N SER A 19 -7.97 8.31 -9.01
CA SER A 19 -7.29 8.10 -10.30
C SER A 19 -5.80 8.41 -10.21
N ASN A 20 -5.38 9.15 -9.17
CA ASN A 20 -3.95 9.38 -8.90
C ASN A 20 -3.34 8.07 -8.42
N LEU A 21 -2.23 7.66 -9.03
CA LEU A 21 -1.62 6.35 -8.75
C LEU A 21 -1.20 6.20 -7.29
N GLY A 22 -0.60 7.23 -6.70
CA GLY A 22 -0.19 7.18 -5.31
C GLY A 22 -1.36 7.09 -4.35
N VAL A 23 -2.44 7.81 -4.64
CA VAL A 23 -3.67 7.73 -3.86
C VAL A 23 -4.28 6.33 -3.98
N ALA A 24 -4.29 5.77 -5.19
CA ALA A 24 -4.79 4.41 -5.41
C ALA A 24 -3.99 3.39 -4.61
N LEU A 25 -2.66 3.56 -4.53
CA LEU A 25 -1.83 2.70 -3.70
C LEU A 25 -2.20 2.83 -2.22
N GLY A 26 -2.43 4.07 -1.76
CA GLY A 26 -2.83 4.32 -0.37
C GLY A 26 -4.13 3.63 -0.03
N ILE A 27 -5.12 3.73 -0.91
CA ILE A 27 -6.42 3.08 -0.73
C ILE A 27 -6.24 1.56 -0.67
N ALA A 28 -5.45 1.00 -1.59
CA ALA A 28 -5.20 -0.43 -1.61
C ALA A 28 -4.54 -0.90 -0.30
N CYS A 29 -3.54 -0.15 0.19
CA CYS A 29 -2.85 -0.50 1.44
C CYS A 29 -3.76 -0.41 2.65
N VAL A 30 -4.61 0.62 2.72
CA VAL A 30 -5.58 0.75 3.82
C VAL A 30 -6.55 -0.42 3.81
N GLU A 31 -7.11 -0.75 2.66
CA GLU A 31 -8.10 -1.83 2.55
C GLU A 31 -7.49 -3.20 2.79
N ALA A 32 -6.21 -3.36 2.47
CA ALA A 32 -5.49 -4.61 2.70
C ALA A 32 -4.82 -4.69 4.08
N ASN A 33 -4.93 -3.61 4.87
CA ASN A 33 -4.32 -3.51 6.19
C ASN A 33 -2.80 -3.71 6.15
N LEU A 34 -2.14 -3.06 5.19
CA LEU A 34 -0.69 -3.13 5.00
C LEU A 34 -0.06 -1.79 5.44
N PRO A 35 0.64 -1.74 6.59
CA PRO A 35 1.19 -0.48 7.11
C PRO A 35 2.23 0.14 6.17
N ALA A 36 2.17 1.47 6.00
CA ALA A 36 3.14 2.20 5.18
C ALA A 36 4.58 1.92 5.61
N LYS A 37 4.79 1.77 6.89
CA LYS A 37 6.09 1.46 7.50
C LYS A 37 6.75 0.23 6.85
N TYR A 38 5.95 -0.75 6.46
CA TYR A 38 6.45 -1.98 5.85
C TYR A 38 6.30 -2.01 4.33
N VAL A 39 5.36 -1.23 3.79
CA VAL A 39 5.20 -1.11 2.34
C VAL A 39 6.40 -0.35 1.74
N ALA A 40 6.86 0.69 2.41
CA ALA A 40 7.97 1.51 1.92
C ALA A 40 9.24 0.67 1.64
N PRO A 41 9.73 -0.16 2.59
CA PRO A 41 10.88 -1.00 2.28
C PRO A 41 10.63 -2.00 1.15
N ALA A 42 9.42 -2.52 1.04
CA ALA A 42 9.06 -3.45 -0.04
C ALA A 42 9.19 -2.81 -1.41
N LEU A 43 8.96 -1.51 -1.50
CA LEU A 43 9.10 -0.73 -2.74
C LEU A 43 10.46 -0.02 -2.82
N ASN A 44 11.33 -0.24 -1.84
CA ASN A 44 12.65 0.35 -1.77
C ASN A 44 12.62 1.88 -1.76
N VAL A 45 11.71 2.44 -1.00
CA VAL A 45 11.57 3.89 -0.81
C VAL A 45 11.45 4.22 0.67
N SER A 46 11.61 5.51 1.02
CA SER A 46 11.44 5.95 2.41
C SER A 46 9.97 6.05 2.78
N ARG A 47 9.70 6.05 4.10
CA ARG A 47 8.34 6.30 4.60
C ARG A 47 7.83 7.66 4.16
N MET A 48 8.69 8.67 4.15
CA MET A 48 8.32 10.02 3.73
C MET A 48 7.86 10.00 2.27
N THR A 49 8.58 9.28 1.42
CA THR A 49 8.23 9.16 0.00
C THR A 49 6.86 8.49 -0.16
N ILE A 50 6.63 7.38 0.55
CA ILE A 50 5.35 6.67 0.40
C ILE A 50 4.18 7.52 0.89
N HIS A 51 4.35 8.25 1.99
CA HIS A 51 3.30 9.15 2.48
C HIS A 51 3.06 10.30 1.51
N GLY A 52 4.10 10.80 0.84
CA GLY A 52 3.95 11.77 -0.23
C GLY A 52 3.09 11.23 -1.36
N TRP A 53 3.34 9.99 -1.77
CA TRP A 53 2.52 9.34 -2.81
C TRP A 53 1.05 9.24 -2.38
N PHE A 54 0.81 8.84 -1.13
CA PHE A 54 -0.56 8.72 -0.61
C PHE A 54 -1.29 10.06 -0.63
N ARG A 55 -0.55 11.16 -0.53
CA ARG A 55 -1.12 12.52 -0.61
C ARG A 55 -1.26 13.03 -2.04
N GLY A 56 -0.84 12.24 -3.02
CA GLY A 56 -0.99 12.59 -4.42
C GLY A 56 0.26 13.08 -5.12
N SER A 57 1.43 13.05 -4.47
CA SER A 57 2.68 13.45 -5.09
C SER A 57 3.00 12.53 -6.27
N ALA A 58 3.66 13.08 -7.29
CA ALA A 58 4.02 12.33 -8.48
C ALA A 58 4.99 11.20 -8.16
N ILE A 59 4.80 10.06 -8.81
CA ILE A 59 5.66 8.90 -8.69
C ILE A 59 6.62 8.89 -9.87
N ARG A 60 7.92 8.79 -9.59
CA ARG A 60 8.92 8.74 -10.65
C ARG A 60 8.69 7.53 -11.54
N LEU A 61 8.99 7.69 -12.82
CA LEU A 61 8.73 6.68 -13.83
C LEU A 61 9.30 5.30 -13.43
N LYS A 62 10.51 5.28 -12.88
CA LYS A 62 11.15 4.03 -12.47
C LYS A 62 10.37 3.25 -11.40
N ASN A 63 9.55 3.95 -10.62
CA ASN A 63 8.78 3.32 -9.54
C ASN A 63 7.35 2.99 -9.95
N ARG A 64 6.86 3.56 -11.07
CA ARG A 64 5.46 3.42 -11.45
C ARG A 64 5.08 1.97 -11.71
N GLN A 65 5.93 1.22 -12.40
CA GLN A 65 5.63 -0.18 -12.73
C GLN A 65 5.52 -1.03 -11.46
N LEU A 66 6.41 -0.77 -10.49
CA LEU A 66 6.37 -1.50 -9.21
C LEU A 66 5.09 -1.19 -8.44
N VAL A 67 4.66 0.07 -8.43
CA VAL A 67 3.44 0.48 -7.74
C VAL A 67 2.22 -0.15 -8.40
N VAL A 68 2.14 -0.09 -9.73
CA VAL A 68 1.04 -0.70 -10.48
C VAL A 68 0.99 -2.21 -10.22
N ALA A 69 2.13 -2.87 -10.22
CA ALA A 69 2.20 -4.31 -9.97
C ALA A 69 1.74 -4.64 -8.54
N LEU A 70 2.16 -3.86 -7.56
CA LEU A 70 1.77 -4.09 -6.18
C LEU A 70 0.26 -3.93 -6.00
N ILE A 71 -0.33 -2.87 -6.56
CA ILE A 71 -1.78 -2.66 -6.49
C ILE A 71 -2.52 -3.87 -7.07
N ARG A 72 -2.05 -4.38 -8.21
CA ARG A 72 -2.67 -5.54 -8.85
C ARG A 72 -2.59 -6.78 -7.95
N ILE A 73 -1.43 -7.05 -7.37
CA ILE A 73 -1.24 -8.21 -6.50
C ILE A 73 -2.11 -8.08 -5.25
N ILE A 74 -2.22 -6.88 -4.68
CA ILE A 74 -3.10 -6.63 -3.54
C ILE A 74 -4.55 -6.99 -3.90
N LYS A 75 -5.02 -6.52 -5.05
CA LYS A 75 -6.40 -6.81 -5.49
C LYS A 75 -6.63 -8.30 -5.68
N GLU A 76 -5.69 -8.97 -6.34
CA GLU A 76 -5.80 -10.41 -6.56
C GLU A 76 -5.85 -11.18 -5.24
N ASP A 77 -5.01 -10.83 -4.29
CA ASP A 77 -4.95 -11.55 -3.02
C ASP A 77 -6.12 -11.21 -2.11
N LYS A 78 -6.72 -10.02 -2.25
CA LYS A 78 -7.99 -9.72 -1.59
C LYS A 78 -9.11 -10.62 -2.12
N GLU A 79 -9.16 -10.79 -3.43
CA GLU A 79 -10.17 -11.67 -4.05
C GLU A 79 -10.02 -13.12 -3.62
N LYS A 80 -8.78 -13.56 -3.38
CA LYS A 80 -8.48 -14.91 -2.92
C LYS A 80 -8.71 -15.09 -1.41
N GLY A 81 -9.00 -14.02 -0.69
CA GLY A 81 -9.18 -14.08 0.76
C GLY A 81 -7.87 -14.11 1.55
N ILE A 82 -6.73 -13.91 0.90
CA ILE A 82 -5.43 -13.85 1.56
C ILE A 82 -5.25 -12.52 2.30
N LEU A 83 -5.72 -11.44 1.70
CA LEU A 83 -5.76 -10.11 2.32
C LEU A 83 -7.22 -9.77 2.64
N PRO A 84 -7.51 -8.89 3.60
CA PRO A 84 -6.57 -8.03 4.35
C PRO A 84 -5.73 -8.81 5.36
N ALA A 85 -4.57 -8.25 5.70
CA ALA A 85 -3.70 -8.80 6.72
C ALA A 85 -4.40 -8.77 8.08
N LYS A 86 -4.30 -9.85 8.84
CA LYS A 86 -4.99 -9.99 10.13
C LYS A 86 -4.18 -9.44 11.29
N SER A 87 -2.88 -9.21 11.08
CA SER A 87 -1.98 -8.71 12.10
C SER A 87 -0.79 -8.03 11.43
N VAL A 88 0.02 -7.33 12.23
CA VAL A 88 1.27 -6.74 11.73
C VAL A 88 2.21 -7.83 11.21
N ALA A 89 2.31 -8.95 11.94
CA ALA A 89 3.15 -10.07 11.50
C ALA A 89 2.70 -10.62 10.16
N ASP A 90 1.40 -10.74 9.95
CA ASP A 90 0.80 -11.20 8.71
C ASP A 90 1.14 -10.25 7.56
N ALA A 91 1.01 -8.93 7.80
CA ALA A 91 1.35 -7.92 6.80
C ALA A 91 2.83 -7.97 6.41
N LYS A 92 3.72 -8.09 7.40
CA LYS A 92 5.15 -8.19 7.16
C LYS A 92 5.50 -9.43 6.33
N ALA A 93 4.90 -10.56 6.67
CA ALA A 93 5.13 -11.82 5.96
C ALA A 93 4.66 -11.71 4.50
N TRP A 94 3.49 -11.13 4.28
CA TRP A 94 2.95 -10.94 2.93
C TRP A 94 3.85 -10.04 2.09
N LEU A 95 4.27 -8.90 2.66
CA LEU A 95 5.13 -7.95 1.95
C LEU A 95 6.51 -8.54 1.63
N ARG A 96 7.06 -9.35 2.54
CA ARG A 96 8.32 -10.04 2.30
C ARG A 96 8.19 -11.01 1.14
N SER A 97 7.11 -11.77 1.10
CA SER A 97 6.83 -12.73 0.04
C SER A 97 6.78 -12.04 -1.33
N VAL A 98 6.10 -10.90 -1.41
CA VAL A 98 5.97 -10.13 -2.65
C VAL A 98 7.33 -9.54 -3.07
N SER A 99 8.11 -9.03 -2.12
CA SER A 99 9.42 -8.45 -2.39
C SER A 99 10.41 -9.47 -2.92
N GLU A 100 10.33 -10.71 -2.47
CA GLU A 100 11.24 -11.77 -2.89
C GLU A 100 10.98 -12.25 -4.31
N ILE A 101 9.76 -12.03 -4.82
CA ILE A 101 9.39 -12.42 -6.18
C ILE A 101 10.02 -11.47 -7.20
N ASN A 102 10.26 -10.23 -6.81
CA ASN A 102 10.86 -9.22 -7.66
C ASN A 102 12.38 -9.20 -7.46
#